data_59c1f6442d2b04bdd816f686b5a9fa6a
#
_entry.id   59c1f6442d2b04bdd816f686b5a9fa6a
#
_cell.length_a   1.000
_cell.length_b   1.000
_cell.length_c   1.000
_cell.angle_alpha   90.00
_cell.angle_beta   90.00
_cell.angle_gamma   90.00
#
_symmetry.space_group_name_H-M   'P 1'
#
loop_
_entity.id
_entity.type
_entity.pdbx_description
1 polymer ?
#
loop_
_entity_poly.entity_id
_entity_poly.type
_entity_poly.pdbx_seq_one_letter_code
_entity_poly.pdbx_strand_id
1 'polypeptide(L)'
;MPYASLALGCLPYLTATVLALGLARRLGRWRRAKTPPAPLFPAATSRPAAWAGIGREICLLAGRRATWTWGIAAAWALHAALALMALGHLRVLTDFPRLWARLGLAPQAVDRLADVSGSLLGGVALAAVLLLALRRLASPRLRAITRPGDALTLALLGAVLASGLAMRLAGPVDLGPVRAYFAALARLRPVPLPDVPGFAAHFLLAQALAAALPFSKLLHALGVFPAKAGLVADSGGLPAGT
;
A
#
# COMPACT_ATOMS: atom_id res chain seq x y z
N MET A 1 5.43 34.07 -3.61
CA MET A 1 4.36 33.61 -2.66
C MET A 1 4.97 32.69 -1.62
N PRO A 2 5.77 33.19 -0.63
CA PRO A 2 6.53 32.29 0.28
C PRO A 2 5.65 31.51 1.26
N TYR A 3 4.50 32.08 1.66
CA TYR A 3 3.63 31.42 2.66
C TYR A 3 2.90 30.19 2.13
N ALA A 4 2.49 30.16 0.86
CA ALA A 4 1.81 29.00 0.26
C ALA A 4 2.77 27.81 0.12
N SER A 5 4.01 28.05 -0.25
CA SER A 5 5.05 26.99 -0.35
C SER A 5 5.43 26.41 1.01
N LEU A 6 5.46 27.25 2.04
CA LEU A 6 5.73 26.81 3.41
C LEU A 6 4.54 26.02 3.99
N ALA A 7 3.31 26.45 3.71
CA ALA A 7 2.09 25.71 4.11
C ALA A 7 2.05 24.31 3.50
N LEU A 8 2.41 24.19 2.22
CA LEU A 8 2.53 22.88 1.54
C LEU A 8 3.66 22.03 2.16
N GLY A 9 4.75 22.66 2.63
CA GLY A 9 5.83 21.99 3.35
C GLY A 9 5.41 21.41 4.72
N CYS A 10 4.36 21.96 5.35
CA CYS A 10 3.82 21.47 6.62
C CYS A 10 2.77 20.35 6.43
N LEU A 11 2.18 20.21 5.24
CA LEU A 11 1.14 19.23 4.95
C LEU A 11 1.52 17.78 5.30
N PRO A 12 2.75 17.30 5.06
CA PRO A 12 3.15 15.93 5.41
C PRO A 12 3.04 15.63 6.90
N TYR A 13 3.34 16.59 7.77
CA TYR A 13 3.22 16.41 9.22
C TYR A 13 1.76 16.29 9.65
N LEU A 14 0.88 17.11 9.06
CA LEU A 14 -0.56 17.01 9.29
C LEU A 14 -1.09 15.64 8.84
N THR A 15 -0.72 15.22 7.64
CA THR A 15 -1.11 13.91 7.10
C THR A 15 -0.59 12.76 7.97
N ALA A 16 0.68 12.81 8.39
CA ALA A 16 1.27 11.82 9.27
C ALA A 16 0.54 11.75 10.62
N THR A 17 0.16 12.90 11.17
CA THR A 17 -0.61 12.99 12.42
C THR A 17 -2.01 12.36 12.24
N VAL A 18 -2.74 12.71 11.19
CA VAL A 18 -4.07 12.14 10.88
C VAL A 18 -3.95 10.62 10.69
N LEU A 19 -2.94 10.17 9.95
CA LEU A 19 -2.68 8.74 9.73
C LEU A 19 -2.38 8.03 11.05
N ALA A 20 -1.45 8.55 11.86
CA ALA A 20 -1.04 7.93 13.12
C ALA A 20 -2.19 7.84 14.12
N LEU A 21 -2.93 8.94 14.34
CA LEU A 21 -4.07 8.97 15.25
C LEU A 21 -5.22 8.07 14.75
N GLY A 22 -5.50 8.10 13.46
CA GLY A 22 -6.50 7.25 12.85
C GLY A 22 -6.18 5.75 12.96
N LEU A 23 -4.92 5.37 12.74
CA LEU A 23 -4.42 4.00 12.94
C LEU A 23 -4.47 3.59 14.41
N ALA A 24 -3.99 4.44 15.32
CA ALA A 24 -4.01 4.16 16.76
C ALA A 24 -5.44 3.91 17.26
N ARG A 25 -6.39 4.78 16.84
CA ARG A 25 -7.81 4.60 17.16
C ARG A 25 -8.37 3.27 16.62
N ARG A 26 -7.99 2.90 15.39
CA ARG A 26 -8.47 1.67 14.75
C ARG A 26 -7.90 0.42 15.41
N LEU A 27 -6.60 0.41 15.68
CA LEU A 27 -5.92 -0.65 16.43
C LEU A 27 -6.48 -0.80 17.84
N GLY A 28 -6.74 0.31 18.52
CA GLY A 28 -7.37 0.30 19.85
C GLY A 28 -8.77 -0.33 19.82
N ARG A 29 -9.55 -0.07 18.77
CA ARG A 29 -10.86 -0.74 18.58
C ARG A 29 -10.72 -2.24 18.33
N TRP A 30 -9.76 -2.66 17.48
CA TRP A 30 -9.52 -4.08 17.21
C TRP A 30 -9.07 -4.85 18.45
N ARG A 31 -8.21 -4.25 19.29
CA ARG A 31 -7.76 -4.86 20.56
C ARG A 31 -8.89 -5.02 21.57
N ARG A 32 -9.89 -4.13 21.53
CA ARG A 32 -11.06 -4.18 22.44
C ARG A 32 -12.18 -5.07 21.91
N ALA A 33 -12.20 -5.37 20.63
CA ALA A 33 -13.17 -6.29 20.05
C ALA A 33 -12.90 -7.69 20.58
N LYS A 34 -13.79 -8.17 21.48
CA LYS A 34 -13.80 -9.57 21.90
C LYS A 34 -14.25 -10.41 20.70
N THR A 35 -13.33 -11.05 20.03
CA THR A 35 -13.67 -12.01 18.98
C THR A 35 -14.06 -13.29 19.69
N PRO A 36 -15.28 -13.83 19.52
CA PRO A 36 -15.56 -15.17 20.00
C PRO A 36 -14.64 -16.15 19.26
N PRO A 37 -14.05 -17.12 19.95
CA PRO A 37 -13.24 -18.15 19.33
C PRO A 37 -14.17 -19.06 18.53
N ALA A 38 -14.46 -18.70 17.29
CA ALA A 38 -15.05 -19.61 16.32
C ALA A 38 -13.91 -20.18 15.49
N PRO A 39 -13.65 -21.49 15.50
CA PRO A 39 -12.68 -22.10 14.62
C PRO A 39 -13.23 -22.06 13.19
N LEU A 40 -13.02 -20.95 12.51
CA LEU A 40 -13.41 -20.75 11.11
C LEU A 40 -12.49 -21.51 10.13
N PHE A 41 -11.44 -22.14 10.64
CA PHE A 41 -10.45 -22.87 9.83
C PHE A 41 -10.00 -24.15 10.56
N PRO A 42 -9.65 -25.20 9.83
CA PRO A 42 -9.03 -26.38 10.44
C PRO A 42 -7.80 -25.97 11.24
N ALA A 43 -7.70 -26.46 12.47
CA ALA A 43 -6.60 -26.17 13.35
C ALA A 43 -5.27 -26.51 12.68
N ALA A 44 -4.35 -25.57 12.66
CA ALA A 44 -3.01 -25.83 12.14
C ALA A 44 -2.27 -26.73 13.14
N THR A 45 -1.56 -27.73 12.61
CA THR A 45 -0.82 -28.73 13.42
C THR A 45 0.35 -28.13 14.20
N SER A 46 0.80 -26.91 13.85
CA SER A 46 1.87 -26.19 14.56
C SER A 46 1.84 -24.70 14.22
N ARG A 47 2.42 -23.86 15.11
CA ARG A 47 2.58 -22.41 14.85
C ARG A 47 3.31 -22.09 13.54
N PRO A 48 4.44 -22.72 13.19
CA PRO A 48 5.11 -22.48 11.92
C PRO A 48 4.22 -22.81 10.70
N ALA A 49 3.48 -23.93 10.75
CA ALA A 49 2.56 -24.31 9.70
C ALA A 49 1.41 -23.28 9.53
N ALA A 50 0.91 -22.74 10.65
CA ALA A 50 -0.10 -21.67 10.62
C ALA A 50 0.42 -20.40 9.94
N TRP A 51 1.61 -19.94 10.29
CA TRP A 51 2.24 -18.77 9.64
C TRP A 51 2.56 -19.02 8.17
N ALA A 52 3.05 -20.21 7.83
CA ALA A 52 3.27 -20.58 6.42
C ALA A 52 1.95 -20.61 5.64
N GLY A 53 0.87 -21.12 6.24
CA GLY A 53 -0.47 -21.09 5.66
C GLY A 53 -0.99 -19.66 5.41
N ILE A 54 -0.83 -18.77 6.39
CA ILE A 54 -1.16 -17.35 6.28
C ILE A 54 -0.35 -16.68 5.15
N GLY A 55 0.96 -16.93 5.10
CA GLY A 55 1.83 -16.41 4.05
C GLY A 55 1.37 -16.86 2.66
N ARG A 56 1.09 -18.16 2.49
CA ARG A 56 0.57 -18.71 1.23
C ARG A 56 -0.78 -18.11 0.84
N GLU A 57 -1.67 -17.93 1.80
CA GLU A 57 -2.99 -17.34 1.54
C GLU A 57 -2.88 -15.87 1.12
N ILE A 58 -2.02 -15.09 1.78
CA ILE A 58 -1.81 -13.68 1.46
C ILE A 58 -1.08 -13.52 0.12
N CYS A 59 0.04 -14.23 -0.07
CA CYS A 59 0.87 -14.05 -1.26
C CYS A 59 0.32 -14.75 -2.50
N LEU A 60 -0.32 -15.91 -2.35
CA LEU A 60 -0.76 -16.74 -3.48
C LEU A 60 -2.28 -16.86 -3.59
N LEU A 61 -3.07 -16.22 -2.70
CA LEU A 61 -4.52 -16.40 -2.59
C LEU A 61 -4.92 -17.89 -2.59
N ALA A 62 -4.09 -18.74 -1.93
CA ALA A 62 -4.15 -20.19 -2.04
C ALA A 62 -5.52 -20.80 -1.67
N GLY A 63 -6.26 -20.17 -0.76
CA GLY A 63 -7.60 -20.60 -0.36
C GLY A 63 -8.70 -20.34 -1.42
N ARG A 64 -8.40 -19.62 -2.49
CA ARG A 64 -9.38 -19.22 -3.52
C ARG A 64 -9.14 -19.87 -4.89
N ARG A 65 -8.24 -20.82 -5.00
CA ARG A 65 -7.90 -21.46 -6.28
C ARG A 65 -9.10 -22.14 -6.96
N ALA A 66 -10.03 -22.70 -6.19
CA ALA A 66 -11.23 -23.35 -6.73
C ALA A 66 -12.25 -22.37 -7.35
N THR A 67 -12.15 -21.07 -7.04
CA THR A 67 -13.06 -20.01 -7.49
C THR A 67 -12.33 -18.90 -8.23
N TRP A 68 -11.23 -19.22 -8.91
CA TRP A 68 -10.41 -18.25 -9.61
C TRP A 68 -11.21 -17.52 -10.70
N THR A 69 -11.42 -16.23 -10.51
CA THR A 69 -12.08 -15.35 -11.46
C THR A 69 -11.12 -14.22 -11.87
N TRP A 70 -11.39 -13.60 -13.02
CA TRP A 70 -10.62 -12.45 -13.48
C TRP A 70 -10.55 -11.30 -12.42
N GLY A 71 -11.62 -11.14 -11.62
CA GLY A 71 -11.62 -10.16 -10.53
C GLY A 71 -10.65 -10.49 -9.40
N ILE A 72 -10.43 -11.80 -9.13
CA ILE A 72 -9.42 -12.25 -8.16
C ILE A 72 -8.02 -12.05 -8.74
N ALA A 73 -7.83 -12.37 -10.03
CA ALA A 73 -6.57 -12.15 -10.72
C ALA A 73 -6.17 -10.66 -10.73
N ALA A 74 -7.12 -9.77 -11.06
CA ALA A 74 -6.90 -8.32 -11.03
C ALA A 74 -6.57 -7.82 -9.60
N ALA A 75 -7.27 -8.31 -8.58
CA ALA A 75 -6.99 -7.95 -7.21
C ALA A 75 -5.59 -8.43 -6.77
N TRP A 76 -5.19 -9.65 -7.14
CA TRP A 76 -3.86 -10.16 -6.86
C TRP A 76 -2.77 -9.33 -7.56
N ALA A 77 -2.93 -9.07 -8.86
CA ALA A 77 -2.01 -8.26 -9.64
C ALA A 77 -1.84 -6.85 -9.04
N LEU A 78 -2.95 -6.23 -8.59
CA LEU A 78 -2.91 -4.94 -7.90
C LEU A 78 -2.07 -5.00 -6.63
N HIS A 79 -2.30 -5.99 -5.76
CA HIS A 79 -1.57 -6.09 -4.50
C HIS A 79 -0.09 -6.42 -4.72
N ALA A 80 0.24 -7.29 -5.65
CA ALA A 80 1.62 -7.62 -6.01
C ALA A 80 2.35 -6.38 -6.57
N ALA A 81 1.71 -5.65 -7.50
CA ALA A 81 2.27 -4.43 -8.06
C ALA A 81 2.48 -3.35 -6.98
N LEU A 82 1.49 -3.11 -6.11
CA LEU A 82 1.60 -2.14 -5.02
C LEU A 82 2.72 -2.51 -4.04
N ALA A 83 2.89 -3.79 -3.69
CA ALA A 83 3.96 -4.24 -2.80
C ALA A 83 5.34 -3.99 -3.43
N LEU A 84 5.52 -4.35 -4.70
CA LEU A 84 6.78 -4.13 -5.42
C LEU A 84 7.06 -2.63 -5.61
N MET A 85 6.03 -1.83 -5.92
CA MET A 85 6.16 -0.37 -6.02
C MET A 85 6.52 0.26 -4.68
N ALA A 86 5.97 -0.23 -3.56
CA ALA A 86 6.34 0.23 -2.22
C ALA A 86 7.83 -0.03 -1.93
N LEU A 87 8.37 -1.19 -2.34
CA LEU A 87 9.80 -1.46 -2.26
C LEU A 87 10.62 -0.49 -3.14
N GLY A 88 10.16 -0.21 -4.35
CA GLY A 88 10.78 0.78 -5.24
C GLY A 88 10.79 2.19 -4.65
N HIS A 89 9.73 2.57 -3.92
CA HIS A 89 9.64 3.87 -3.25
C HIS A 89 10.64 4.05 -2.11
N LEU A 90 11.24 2.98 -1.57
CA LEU A 90 12.33 3.11 -0.60
C LEU A 90 13.53 3.89 -1.16
N ARG A 91 13.72 3.93 -2.48
CA ARG A 91 14.74 4.74 -3.15
C ARG A 91 14.52 6.25 -2.97
N VAL A 92 13.32 6.69 -2.61
CA VAL A 92 13.05 8.08 -2.22
C VAL A 92 13.71 8.45 -0.89
N LEU A 93 13.97 7.48 -0.03
CA LEU A 93 14.64 7.68 1.27
C LEU A 93 16.16 7.55 1.14
N THR A 94 16.64 6.55 0.40
CA THR A 94 18.07 6.30 0.18
C THR A 94 18.27 5.47 -1.07
N ASP A 95 19.41 5.65 -1.74
CA ASP A 95 19.70 4.94 -3.00
C ASP A 95 20.33 3.56 -2.81
N PHE A 96 20.57 3.14 -1.58
CA PHE A 96 21.17 1.84 -1.26
C PHE A 96 22.48 1.51 -2.04
N PRO A 97 23.46 2.41 -2.12
CA PRO A 97 24.63 2.23 -3.01
C PRO A 97 25.43 0.98 -2.67
N ARG A 98 25.53 0.61 -1.38
CA ARG A 98 26.24 -0.61 -0.94
C ARG A 98 25.53 -1.89 -1.40
N LEU A 99 24.20 -1.88 -1.49
CA LEU A 99 23.42 -3.03 -1.99
C LEU A 99 23.68 -3.23 -3.48
N TRP A 100 23.58 -2.15 -4.26
CA TRP A 100 23.78 -2.22 -5.71
C TRP A 100 25.21 -2.60 -6.08
N ALA A 101 26.21 -2.06 -5.36
CA ALA A 101 27.61 -2.44 -5.55
C ALA A 101 27.84 -3.93 -5.27
N ARG A 102 27.22 -4.51 -4.21
CA ARG A 102 27.30 -5.95 -3.92
C ARG A 102 26.63 -6.82 -4.98
N LEU A 103 25.61 -6.30 -5.65
CA LEU A 103 24.93 -6.99 -6.76
C LEU A 103 25.60 -6.74 -8.11
N GLY A 104 26.72 -6.00 -8.15
CA GLY A 104 27.45 -5.68 -9.39
C GLY A 104 26.67 -4.75 -10.32
N LEU A 105 25.69 -3.99 -9.82
CA LEU A 105 24.84 -3.10 -10.61
C LEU A 105 25.41 -1.67 -10.63
N ALA A 106 25.68 -1.16 -11.82
CA ALA A 106 26.04 0.25 -12.02
C ALA A 106 24.82 1.15 -11.76
N PRO A 107 25.00 2.42 -11.28
CA PRO A 107 23.91 3.35 -11.01
C PRO A 107 22.92 3.49 -12.19
N GLN A 108 23.43 3.59 -13.41
CA GLN A 108 22.60 3.71 -14.62
C GLN A 108 21.72 2.47 -14.87
N ALA A 109 22.23 1.28 -14.53
CA ALA A 109 21.45 0.04 -14.63
C ALA A 109 20.33 0.00 -13.59
N VAL A 110 20.60 0.49 -12.38
CA VAL A 110 19.60 0.61 -11.31
C VAL A 110 18.51 1.62 -11.69
N ASP A 111 18.87 2.75 -12.29
CA ASP A 111 17.90 3.75 -12.74
C ASP A 111 17.01 3.19 -13.87
N ARG A 112 17.60 2.52 -14.87
CA ARG A 112 16.82 1.84 -15.92
C ARG A 112 15.89 0.77 -15.35
N LEU A 113 16.38 -0.04 -14.42
CA LEU A 113 15.54 -1.05 -13.73
C LEU A 113 14.36 -0.40 -13.01
N ALA A 114 14.60 0.72 -12.31
CA ALA A 114 13.55 1.45 -11.60
C ALA A 114 12.54 2.07 -12.58
N ASP A 115 12.98 2.60 -13.72
CA ASP A 115 12.10 3.20 -14.72
C ASP A 115 11.24 2.15 -15.42
N VAL A 116 11.84 1.06 -15.86
CA VAL A 116 11.10 -0.03 -16.53
C VAL A 116 10.15 -0.72 -15.57
N SER A 117 10.63 -1.13 -14.39
CA SER A 117 9.79 -1.81 -13.41
C SER A 117 8.69 -0.90 -12.88
N GLY A 118 9.00 0.36 -12.60
CA GLY A 118 8.02 1.33 -12.12
C GLY A 118 6.92 1.63 -13.15
N SER A 119 7.27 1.75 -14.44
CA SER A 119 6.30 1.95 -15.53
C SER A 119 5.43 0.72 -15.73
N LEU A 120 6.02 -0.47 -15.74
CA LEU A 120 5.29 -1.73 -15.89
C LEU A 120 4.33 -1.96 -14.72
N LEU A 121 4.85 -1.89 -13.48
CA LEU A 121 4.05 -2.11 -12.27
C LEU A 121 2.97 -1.03 -12.10
N GLY A 122 3.28 0.23 -12.42
CA GLY A 122 2.32 1.33 -12.44
C GLY A 122 1.19 1.08 -13.44
N GLY A 123 1.52 0.65 -14.65
CA GLY A 123 0.54 0.27 -15.68
C GLY A 123 -0.35 -0.90 -15.26
N VAL A 124 0.26 -1.98 -14.72
CA VAL A 124 -0.47 -3.14 -14.21
C VAL A 124 -1.39 -2.75 -13.05
N ALA A 125 -0.90 -1.96 -12.09
CA ALA A 125 -1.71 -1.52 -10.96
C ALA A 125 -2.88 -0.63 -11.39
N LEU A 126 -2.64 0.33 -12.29
CA LEU A 126 -3.67 1.21 -12.82
C LEU A 126 -4.73 0.42 -13.60
N ALA A 127 -4.32 -0.47 -14.49
CA ALA A 127 -5.24 -1.34 -15.23
C ALA A 127 -6.09 -2.20 -14.28
N ALA A 128 -5.47 -2.77 -13.25
CA ALA A 128 -6.17 -3.57 -12.25
C ALA A 128 -7.20 -2.74 -11.46
N VAL A 129 -6.85 -1.51 -11.02
CA VAL A 129 -7.78 -0.60 -10.35
C VAL A 129 -8.96 -0.26 -11.25
N LEU A 130 -8.70 0.06 -12.52
CA LEU A 130 -9.76 0.38 -13.50
C LEU A 130 -10.68 -0.83 -13.74
N LEU A 131 -10.13 -2.03 -13.92
CA LEU A 131 -10.92 -3.26 -14.06
C LEU A 131 -11.79 -3.53 -12.84
N LEU A 132 -11.25 -3.35 -11.63
CA LEU A 132 -12.01 -3.52 -10.38
C LEU A 132 -13.07 -2.45 -10.20
N ALA A 133 -12.81 -1.20 -10.63
CA ALA A 133 -13.77 -0.11 -10.63
C ALA A 133 -14.92 -0.40 -11.62
N LEU A 134 -14.60 -0.79 -12.85
CA LEU A 134 -15.58 -1.16 -13.87
C LEU A 134 -16.45 -2.34 -13.42
N ARG A 135 -15.83 -3.39 -12.84
CA ARG A 135 -16.57 -4.52 -12.27
C ARG A 135 -17.56 -4.07 -11.20
N ARG A 136 -17.16 -3.10 -10.35
CA ARG A 136 -18.02 -2.55 -9.30
C ARG A 136 -19.18 -1.75 -9.88
N LEU A 137 -18.95 -0.98 -10.94
CA LEU A 137 -20.00 -0.24 -11.64
C LEU A 137 -20.94 -1.14 -12.43
N ALA A 138 -20.44 -2.19 -13.05
CA ALA A 138 -21.23 -3.11 -13.85
C ALA A 138 -22.11 -4.06 -13.01
N SER A 139 -21.73 -4.37 -11.76
CA SER A 139 -22.46 -5.31 -10.92
C SER A 139 -23.44 -4.60 -9.96
N PRO A 140 -24.77 -4.79 -10.10
CA PRO A 140 -25.75 -4.23 -9.17
C PRO A 140 -25.49 -4.64 -7.71
N ARG A 141 -25.09 -5.92 -7.48
CA ARG A 141 -24.76 -6.42 -6.15
C ARG A 141 -23.59 -5.68 -5.52
N LEU A 142 -22.53 -5.40 -6.29
CA LEU A 142 -21.36 -4.68 -5.78
C LEU A 142 -21.68 -3.20 -5.56
N ARG A 143 -22.50 -2.59 -6.41
CA ARG A 143 -22.96 -1.21 -6.21
C ARG A 143 -23.76 -1.05 -4.92
N ALA A 144 -24.65 -1.97 -4.62
CA ALA A 144 -25.48 -1.94 -3.42
C ALA A 144 -24.68 -1.93 -2.11
N ILE A 145 -23.50 -2.57 -2.07
CA ILE A 145 -22.61 -2.61 -0.90
C ILE A 145 -21.48 -1.56 -0.94
N THR A 146 -21.41 -0.76 -2.01
CA THR A 146 -20.38 0.27 -2.19
C THR A 146 -20.84 1.57 -1.51
N ARG A 147 -20.06 2.02 -0.53
CA ARG A 147 -20.24 3.31 0.13
C ARG A 147 -19.50 4.42 -0.64
N PRO A 148 -19.94 5.69 -0.55
CA PRO A 148 -19.23 6.81 -1.18
C PRO A 148 -17.74 6.88 -0.81
N GLY A 149 -17.37 6.59 0.43
CA GLY A 149 -15.97 6.52 0.87
C GLY A 149 -15.15 5.41 0.19
N ASP A 150 -15.78 4.29 -0.21
CA ASP A 150 -15.10 3.23 -0.97
C ASP A 150 -14.79 3.70 -2.39
N ALA A 151 -15.73 4.41 -3.02
CA ALA A 151 -15.56 4.99 -4.35
C ALA A 151 -14.47 6.08 -4.34
N LEU A 152 -14.52 7.00 -3.37
CA LEU A 152 -13.51 8.04 -3.19
C LEU A 152 -12.11 7.44 -3.02
N THR A 153 -11.98 6.43 -2.18
CA THR A 153 -10.67 5.81 -1.90
C THR A 153 -10.12 5.09 -3.14
N LEU A 154 -10.99 4.44 -3.91
CA LEU A 154 -10.60 3.80 -5.16
C LEU A 154 -10.19 4.83 -6.22
N ALA A 155 -10.93 5.94 -6.31
CA ALA A 155 -10.61 7.06 -7.19
C ALA A 155 -9.27 7.72 -6.82
N LEU A 156 -9.01 7.96 -5.53
CA LEU A 156 -7.74 8.50 -5.04
C LEU A 156 -6.58 7.54 -5.35
N LEU A 157 -6.76 6.23 -5.13
CA LEU A 157 -5.74 5.25 -5.49
C LEU A 157 -5.46 5.27 -7.00
N GLY A 158 -6.50 5.29 -7.84
CA GLY A 158 -6.36 5.41 -9.29
C GLY A 158 -5.64 6.70 -9.70
N ALA A 159 -5.97 7.84 -9.08
CA ALA A 159 -5.33 9.12 -9.36
C ALA A 159 -3.84 9.14 -8.95
N VAL A 160 -3.48 8.55 -7.80
CA VAL A 160 -2.07 8.39 -7.39
C VAL A 160 -1.31 7.53 -8.38
N LEU A 161 -1.88 6.41 -8.81
CA LEU A 161 -1.25 5.53 -9.80
C LEU A 161 -1.09 6.21 -11.16
N ALA A 162 -2.13 6.90 -11.62
CA ALA A 162 -2.11 7.62 -12.89
C ALA A 162 -1.07 8.75 -12.88
N SER A 163 -1.03 9.56 -11.82
CA SER A 163 -0.05 10.65 -11.70
C SER A 163 1.38 10.14 -11.60
N GLY A 164 1.65 9.06 -10.86
CA GLY A 164 2.97 8.46 -10.78
C GLY A 164 3.42 7.84 -12.09
N LEU A 165 2.51 7.18 -12.83
CA LEU A 165 2.79 6.65 -14.16
C LEU A 165 3.04 7.80 -15.16
N ALA A 166 2.24 8.87 -15.12
CA ALA A 166 2.44 10.04 -15.98
C ALA A 166 3.81 10.68 -15.77
N MET A 167 4.28 10.81 -14.52
CA MET A 167 5.63 11.31 -14.23
C MET A 167 6.72 10.46 -14.94
N ARG A 168 6.60 9.13 -14.88
CA ARG A 168 7.58 8.24 -15.51
C ARG A 168 7.53 8.26 -17.03
N LEU A 169 6.33 8.39 -17.61
CA LEU A 169 6.16 8.49 -19.06
C LEU A 169 6.62 9.85 -19.61
N ALA A 170 6.64 10.89 -18.77
CA ALA A 170 7.17 12.21 -19.15
C ALA A 170 8.70 12.26 -19.22
N GLY A 171 9.40 11.28 -18.64
CA GLY A 171 10.86 11.17 -18.68
C GLY A 171 11.49 10.68 -17.37
N PRO A 172 12.81 10.63 -17.31
CA PRO A 172 13.56 10.24 -16.12
C PRO A 172 13.25 11.20 -14.95
N VAL A 173 12.96 10.64 -13.77
CA VAL A 173 12.70 11.41 -12.56
C VAL A 173 14.00 11.55 -11.75
N ASP A 174 14.47 12.79 -11.59
CA ASP A 174 15.58 13.05 -10.67
C ASP A 174 15.11 12.92 -9.22
N LEU A 175 15.60 11.88 -8.54
CA LEU A 175 15.31 11.63 -7.14
C LEU A 175 16.18 12.45 -6.17
N GLY A 176 17.19 13.17 -6.62
CA GLY A 176 18.08 13.97 -5.77
C GLY A 176 17.31 15.01 -4.95
N PRO A 177 16.58 15.94 -5.61
CA PRO A 177 15.74 16.93 -4.92
C PRO A 177 14.67 16.31 -4.03
N VAL A 178 14.08 15.19 -4.46
CA VAL A 178 13.03 14.48 -3.71
C VAL A 178 13.61 13.87 -2.43
N ARG A 179 14.79 13.24 -2.49
CA ARG A 179 15.51 12.73 -1.29
C ARG A 179 15.88 13.83 -0.33
N ALA A 180 16.38 14.96 -0.84
CA ALA A 180 16.72 16.12 -0.02
C ALA A 180 15.48 16.66 0.74
N TYR A 181 14.33 16.71 0.05
CA TYR A 181 13.03 17.08 0.64
C TYR A 181 12.64 16.14 1.78
N PHE A 182 12.63 14.83 1.57
CA PHE A 182 12.27 13.85 2.61
C PHE A 182 13.28 13.83 3.77
N ALA A 183 14.57 14.05 3.48
CA ALA A 183 15.59 14.19 4.52
C ALA A 183 15.38 15.45 5.39
N ALA A 184 14.93 16.55 4.81
CA ALA A 184 14.58 17.77 5.56
C ALA A 184 13.34 17.53 6.42
N LEU A 185 12.29 16.90 5.88
CA LEU A 185 11.08 16.54 6.62
C LEU A 185 11.40 15.62 7.81
N ALA A 186 12.27 14.62 7.62
CA ALA A 186 12.69 13.73 8.71
C ALA A 186 13.41 14.46 9.85
N ARG A 187 14.01 15.61 9.56
CA ARG A 187 14.66 16.50 10.56
C ARG A 187 13.71 17.58 11.11
N LEU A 188 12.41 17.45 10.86
CA LEU A 188 11.36 18.41 11.23
C LEU A 188 11.61 19.82 10.66
N ARG A 189 12.22 19.90 9.48
CA ARG A 189 12.45 21.14 8.76
C ARG A 189 11.49 21.22 7.57
N PRO A 190 10.39 21.98 7.66
CA PRO A 190 9.50 22.18 6.53
C PRO A 190 10.22 22.99 5.46
N VAL A 191 10.25 22.45 4.25
CA VAL A 191 10.85 23.09 3.07
C VAL A 191 9.82 23.07 1.93
N PRO A 192 9.95 23.94 0.95
CA PRO A 192 9.11 23.92 -0.25
C PRO A 192 9.18 22.57 -0.97
N LEU A 193 8.11 22.21 -1.69
CA LEU A 193 8.11 21.03 -2.55
C LEU A 193 9.24 21.15 -3.59
N PRO A 194 9.92 20.04 -3.93
CA PRO A 194 10.93 20.04 -4.96
C PRO A 194 10.31 20.35 -6.33
N ASP A 195 11.05 21.13 -7.11
CA ASP A 195 10.68 21.46 -8.49
C ASP A 195 11.02 20.28 -9.43
N VAL A 196 10.19 19.24 -9.35
CA VAL A 196 10.27 18.06 -10.19
C VAL A 196 8.93 17.93 -10.93
N PRO A 197 8.91 17.85 -12.25
CA PRO A 197 7.69 17.79 -13.05
C PRO A 197 6.73 16.70 -12.56
N GLY A 198 5.48 17.08 -12.28
CA GLY A 198 4.43 16.17 -11.81
C GLY A 198 4.51 15.77 -10.33
N PHE A 199 5.64 15.99 -9.65
CA PHE A 199 5.83 15.57 -8.25
C PHE A 199 4.80 16.18 -7.32
N ALA A 200 4.52 17.47 -7.43
CA ALA A 200 3.54 18.15 -6.57
C ALA A 200 2.15 17.50 -6.66
N ALA A 201 1.65 17.22 -7.87
CA ALA A 201 0.37 16.58 -8.07
C ALA A 201 0.36 15.14 -7.49
N HIS A 202 1.37 14.34 -7.81
CA HIS A 202 1.49 12.98 -7.30
C HIS A 202 1.58 12.96 -5.76
N PHE A 203 2.39 13.83 -5.19
CA PHE A 203 2.59 13.93 -3.76
C PHE A 203 1.33 14.37 -3.02
N LEU A 204 0.61 15.38 -3.50
CA LEU A 204 -0.65 15.85 -2.89
C LEU A 204 -1.74 14.78 -2.94
N LEU A 205 -1.86 14.05 -4.06
CA LEU A 205 -2.77 12.92 -4.17
C LEU A 205 -2.39 11.78 -3.20
N ALA A 206 -1.10 11.51 -3.04
CA ALA A 206 -0.61 10.52 -2.08
C ALA A 206 -0.89 10.95 -0.62
N GLN A 207 -0.75 12.26 -0.30
CA GLN A 207 -1.14 12.81 1.00
C GLN A 207 -2.64 12.63 1.26
N ALA A 208 -3.48 12.95 0.28
CA ALA A 208 -4.94 12.77 0.38
C ALA A 208 -5.31 11.29 0.60
N LEU A 209 -4.69 10.37 -0.14
CA LEU A 209 -4.89 8.94 0.03
C LEU A 209 -4.43 8.47 1.42
N ALA A 210 -3.26 8.91 1.89
CA ALA A 210 -2.73 8.57 3.20
C ALA A 210 -3.63 9.07 4.34
N ALA A 211 -4.16 10.29 4.24
CA ALA A 211 -5.11 10.85 5.20
C ALA A 211 -6.44 10.08 5.20
N ALA A 212 -6.92 9.61 4.04
CA ALA A 212 -8.14 8.82 3.92
C ALA A 212 -7.99 7.36 4.40
N LEU A 213 -6.77 6.83 4.39
CA LEU A 213 -6.47 5.40 4.63
C LEU A 213 -7.06 4.87 5.95
N PRO A 214 -6.93 5.54 7.13
CA PRO A 214 -7.47 5.04 8.39
C PRO A 214 -8.99 4.91 8.40
N PHE A 215 -9.67 5.68 7.57
CA PHE A 215 -11.14 5.74 7.48
C PHE A 215 -11.69 4.84 6.37
N SER A 216 -10.82 4.21 5.60
CA SER A 216 -11.16 3.41 4.43
C SER A 216 -11.10 1.90 4.70
N LYS A 217 -11.63 1.12 3.74
CA LYS A 217 -11.49 -0.33 3.69
C LYS A 217 -10.09 -0.77 3.23
N LEU A 218 -9.26 0.12 2.68
CA LEU A 218 -7.87 -0.20 2.29
C LEU A 218 -7.03 -0.63 3.49
N LEU A 219 -7.44 -0.27 4.69
CA LEU A 219 -6.77 -0.72 5.92
C LEU A 219 -6.83 -2.24 6.13
N HIS A 220 -7.62 -2.99 5.32
CA HIS A 220 -7.63 -4.46 5.37
C HIS A 220 -6.23 -5.05 5.18
N ALA A 221 -5.37 -4.41 4.39
CA ALA A 221 -3.99 -4.84 4.18
C ALA A 221 -3.19 -4.93 5.49
N LEU A 222 -3.46 -4.03 6.44
CA LEU A 222 -2.84 -4.06 7.77
C LEU A 222 -3.63 -4.92 8.77
N GLY A 223 -4.97 -4.97 8.63
CA GLY A 223 -5.85 -5.68 9.54
C GLY A 223 -5.81 -7.21 9.40
N VAL A 224 -5.38 -7.73 8.26
CA VAL A 224 -5.32 -9.16 8.01
C VAL A 224 -4.28 -9.86 8.91
N PHE A 225 -3.16 -9.20 9.19
CA PHE A 225 -2.08 -9.78 10.02
C PHE A 225 -2.51 -9.98 11.49
N PRO A 226 -2.98 -8.95 12.23
CA PRO A 226 -3.40 -9.15 13.62
C PRO A 226 -4.63 -10.06 13.73
N ALA A 227 -5.57 -10.02 12.76
CA ALA A 227 -6.71 -10.93 12.78
C ALA A 227 -6.27 -12.39 12.65
N LYS A 228 -5.32 -12.69 11.77
CA LYS A 228 -4.81 -14.05 11.59
C LYS A 228 -3.83 -14.48 12.69
N ALA A 229 -3.05 -13.55 13.25
CA ALA A 229 -2.18 -13.82 14.39
C ALA A 229 -2.98 -14.23 15.65
N GLY A 230 -4.16 -13.62 15.87
CA GLY A 230 -5.09 -14.04 16.93
C GLY A 230 -5.51 -15.51 16.77
N LEU A 231 -5.86 -15.93 15.55
CA LEU A 231 -6.23 -17.32 15.26
C LEU A 231 -5.09 -18.32 15.53
N VAL A 232 -3.84 -17.92 15.32
CA VAL A 232 -2.66 -18.76 15.62
C VAL A 232 -2.41 -18.86 17.13
N ALA A 233 -2.64 -17.79 17.88
CA ALA A 233 -2.50 -17.78 19.32
C ALA A 233 -3.54 -18.70 20.00
N ASP A 234 -4.78 -18.64 19.56
CA ASP A 234 -5.89 -19.44 20.10
C ASP A 234 -5.76 -20.93 19.77
N SER A 235 -5.14 -21.29 18.63
CA SER A 235 -4.88 -22.70 18.27
C SER A 235 -3.82 -23.37 19.14
N GLY A 236 -3.02 -22.63 19.87
CA GLY A 236 -2.02 -23.16 20.82
C GLY A 236 -2.55 -23.50 22.22
N GLY A 237 -3.82 -23.21 22.52
CA GLY A 237 -4.44 -23.38 23.82
C GLY A 237 -5.51 -24.48 23.90
N LEU A 238 -5.74 -25.25 22.84
CA LEU A 238 -6.65 -26.38 22.90
C LEU A 238 -5.93 -27.57 23.58
N PRO A 239 -6.46 -28.13 24.69
CA PRO A 239 -5.91 -29.37 25.26
C PRO A 239 -5.97 -30.45 24.20
N ALA A 240 -4.87 -31.18 24.05
CA ALA A 240 -4.86 -32.41 23.27
C ALA A 240 -5.96 -33.32 23.79
N GLY A 241 -6.88 -33.69 22.90
CA GLY A 241 -8.12 -34.38 23.24
C GLY A 241 -7.89 -35.60 24.14
N THR A 242 -8.76 -35.69 25.11
CA THR A 242 -9.12 -36.95 25.78
C THR A 242 -9.94 -37.81 24.83
#